data_1b55736023d9808fbf720c5a4d288931
#
_entry.id   1b55736023d9808fbf720c5a4d288931
#
_cell.length_a   1.000
_cell.length_b   1.000
_cell.length_c   1.000
_cell.angle_alpha   90.00
_cell.angle_beta   90.00
_cell.angle_gamma   90.00
#
_symmetry.space_group_name_H-M   'P 1'
#
loop_
_entity.id
_entity.type
_entity.pdbx_description
1 polymer ?
#
loop_
_entity_poly.entity_id
_entity_poly.type
_entity_poly.pdbx_seq_one_letter_code
_entity_poly.pdbx_strand_id
1 'polypeptide(L)'
;MDSNWKIYTKTGDKGETSLIGGTRVPKYHDRIEAYGTLDELNSFIGLLRDQISDKHIQEVLLRIQENIFTAESLLATEPDKEISRSLPTLSEEDVHTLELEIDDMNQHLPPLNSFLLPGGHPLVSLSHVCRTICRRSER
;
A
#
# COMPACT_ATOMS: atom_id res chain seq x y z
N MET A 1 -13.21 -13.40 27.45
CA MET A 1 -12.27 -13.46 26.31
C MET A 1 -11.49 -14.75 26.49
N ASP A 2 -11.62 -15.69 25.57
CA ASP A 2 -10.93 -16.98 25.66
C ASP A 2 -9.42 -16.77 25.68
N SER A 3 -8.78 -17.19 26.78
CA SER A 3 -7.35 -17.08 27.04
C SER A 3 -6.48 -17.97 26.11
N ASN A 4 -7.06 -18.53 25.06
CA ASN A 4 -6.40 -19.50 24.16
C ASN A 4 -6.21 -19.00 22.73
N TRP A 5 -6.45 -17.69 22.45
CA TRP A 5 -6.22 -17.11 21.14
C TRP A 5 -4.72 -17.03 20.85
N LYS A 6 -4.31 -17.63 19.72
CA LYS A 6 -2.92 -17.61 19.25
C LYS A 6 -2.84 -16.86 17.92
N ILE A 7 -1.83 -16.03 17.79
CA ILE A 7 -1.59 -15.26 16.55
C ILE A 7 -1.16 -16.16 15.38
N TYR A 8 -0.63 -17.34 15.66
CA TYR A 8 -0.20 -18.31 14.65
C TYR A 8 -1.22 -19.44 14.51
N THR A 9 -1.52 -19.81 13.26
CA THR A 9 -2.47 -20.89 12.93
C THR A 9 -1.77 -22.16 12.41
N LYS A 10 -0.53 -22.04 11.93
CA LYS A 10 0.27 -23.09 11.25
C LYS A 10 -0.40 -23.69 10.00
N THR A 11 -1.49 -23.09 9.52
CA THR A 11 -2.21 -23.58 8.34
C THR A 11 -1.48 -23.29 7.02
N GLY A 12 -0.50 -22.38 7.06
CA GLY A 12 0.30 -21.98 5.90
C GLY A 12 1.66 -22.69 5.75
N ASP A 13 2.00 -23.62 6.64
CA ASP A 13 3.35 -24.24 6.70
C ASP A 13 3.64 -25.15 5.50
N LYS A 14 2.61 -25.57 4.75
CA LYS A 14 2.73 -26.38 3.54
C LYS A 14 2.78 -25.56 2.24
N GLY A 15 3.02 -24.24 2.32
CA GLY A 15 3.16 -23.37 1.16
C GLY A 15 1.83 -22.86 0.57
N GLU A 16 0.73 -23.02 1.29
CA GLU A 16 -0.57 -22.49 0.90
C GLU A 16 -1.07 -21.43 1.88
N THR A 17 -1.96 -20.58 1.39
CA THR A 17 -2.69 -19.58 2.19
C THR A 17 -4.14 -19.51 1.74
N SER A 18 -4.97 -18.70 2.41
CA SER A 18 -6.36 -18.50 2.02
C SER A 18 -6.60 -17.07 1.57
N LEU A 19 -7.38 -16.91 0.50
CA LEU A 19 -7.99 -15.63 0.14
C LEU A 19 -9.15 -15.29 1.09
N ILE A 20 -9.59 -14.04 1.08
CA ILE A 20 -10.84 -13.63 1.71
C ILE A 20 -11.99 -14.28 0.92
N GLY A 21 -12.73 -15.16 1.59
CA GLY A 21 -13.69 -16.08 0.97
C GLY A 21 -13.36 -17.55 1.24
N GLY A 22 -12.13 -17.83 1.72
CA GLY A 22 -11.71 -19.12 2.25
C GLY A 22 -11.04 -20.04 1.24
N THR A 23 -10.98 -19.68 -0.04
CA THR A 23 -10.29 -20.49 -1.06
C THR A 23 -8.81 -20.58 -0.77
N ARG A 24 -8.28 -21.80 -0.76
CA ARG A 24 -6.86 -22.09 -0.59
C ARG A 24 -6.12 -21.91 -1.90
N VAL A 25 -5.03 -21.16 -1.85
CA VAL A 25 -4.15 -20.89 -2.99
C VAL A 25 -2.70 -21.07 -2.57
N PRO A 26 -1.79 -21.39 -3.51
CA PRO A 26 -0.36 -21.41 -3.20
C PRO A 26 0.12 -19.98 -2.84
N LYS A 27 1.11 -19.87 -1.95
CA LYS A 27 1.66 -18.57 -1.51
C LYS A 27 2.29 -17.75 -2.63
N TYR A 28 2.59 -18.36 -3.78
CA TYR A 28 3.08 -17.71 -5.00
C TYR A 28 1.96 -17.37 -6.01
N HIS A 29 0.71 -17.37 -5.59
CA HIS A 29 -0.41 -16.97 -6.43
C HIS A 29 -0.36 -15.48 -6.72
N ASP A 30 -0.71 -15.04 -7.94
CA ASP A 30 -0.60 -13.65 -8.40
C ASP A 30 -1.27 -12.63 -7.46
N ARG A 31 -2.42 -12.98 -6.88
CA ARG A 31 -3.09 -12.11 -5.89
C ARG A 31 -2.29 -11.95 -4.61
N ILE A 32 -1.62 -13.03 -4.17
CA ILE A 32 -0.75 -12.98 -2.97
C ILE A 32 0.46 -12.08 -3.23
N GLU A 33 1.07 -12.21 -4.40
CA GLU A 33 2.18 -11.36 -4.83
C GLU A 33 1.76 -9.89 -4.94
N ALA A 34 0.60 -9.62 -5.56
CA ALA A 34 0.08 -8.28 -5.75
C ALA A 34 -0.17 -7.56 -4.41
N TYR A 35 -0.99 -8.14 -3.52
CA TYR A 35 -1.25 -7.48 -2.25
C TYR A 35 -0.03 -7.50 -1.31
N GLY A 36 0.83 -8.52 -1.39
CA GLY A 36 2.08 -8.55 -0.63
C GLY A 36 3.06 -7.45 -1.05
N THR A 37 3.09 -7.10 -2.34
CA THR A 37 3.88 -5.96 -2.82
C THR A 37 3.29 -4.62 -2.39
N LEU A 38 1.96 -4.50 -2.30
CA LEU A 38 1.29 -3.33 -1.74
C LEU A 38 1.58 -3.18 -0.24
N ASP A 39 1.58 -4.27 0.54
CA ASP A 39 1.94 -4.27 1.97
C ASP A 39 3.40 -3.82 2.18
N GLU A 40 4.32 -4.26 1.32
CA GLU A 40 5.70 -3.74 1.30
C GLU A 40 5.72 -2.22 1.07
N LEU A 41 4.99 -1.72 0.07
CA LEU A 41 4.85 -0.29 -0.20
C LEU A 41 4.28 0.46 1.01
N ASN A 42 3.21 -0.05 1.59
CA ASN A 42 2.54 0.52 2.75
C ASN A 42 3.49 0.67 3.95
N SER A 43 4.30 -0.36 4.18
CA SER A 43 5.33 -0.35 5.24
C SER A 43 6.40 0.72 4.99
N PHE A 44 6.89 0.88 3.75
CA PHE A 44 7.85 1.93 3.41
C PHE A 44 7.26 3.34 3.47
N ILE A 45 5.99 3.52 3.11
CA ILE A 45 5.29 4.80 3.29
C ILE A 45 5.16 5.14 4.78
N GLY A 46 4.87 4.15 5.63
CA GLY A 46 4.88 4.34 7.08
C GLY A 46 6.24 4.82 7.59
N LEU A 47 7.32 4.16 7.16
CA LEU A 47 8.69 4.55 7.51
C LEU A 47 9.04 5.97 7.01
N LEU A 48 8.59 6.36 5.83
CA LEU A 48 8.73 7.72 5.30
C LEU A 48 7.97 8.73 6.16
N ARG A 49 6.69 8.44 6.45
CA ARG A 49 5.83 9.30 7.27
C ARG A 49 6.41 9.58 8.65
N ASP A 50 6.99 8.59 9.29
CA ASP A 50 7.58 8.71 10.63
C ASP A 50 8.78 9.67 10.68
N GLN A 51 9.40 9.96 9.54
CA GLN A 51 10.55 10.87 9.43
C GLN A 51 10.18 12.29 8.96
N ILE A 52 8.93 12.52 8.61
CA ILE A 52 8.42 13.82 8.15
C ILE A 52 7.85 14.58 9.34
N SER A 53 8.23 15.85 9.48
CA SER A 53 7.71 16.73 10.54
C SER A 53 6.48 17.53 10.11
N ASP A 54 6.26 17.70 8.81
CA ASP A 54 5.12 18.43 8.26
C ASP A 54 3.83 17.60 8.46
N LYS A 55 2.87 18.19 9.18
CA LYS A 55 1.63 17.51 9.53
C LYS A 55 0.71 17.27 8.34
N HIS A 56 0.67 18.21 7.40
CA HIS A 56 -0.15 18.03 6.19
C HIS A 56 0.36 16.84 5.37
N ILE A 57 1.66 16.76 5.15
CA ILE A 57 2.27 15.64 4.43
C ILE A 57 2.05 14.31 5.20
N GLN A 58 2.14 14.32 6.53
CA GLN A 58 1.83 13.14 7.35
C GLN A 58 0.38 12.67 7.15
N GLU A 59 -0.58 13.57 7.08
CA GLU A 59 -2.01 13.27 6.87
C GLU A 59 -2.24 12.72 5.45
N VAL A 60 -1.63 13.31 4.43
CA VAL A 60 -1.69 12.81 3.05
C VAL A 60 -1.12 11.39 2.96
N LEU A 61 0.05 11.14 3.54
CA LEU A 61 0.66 9.81 3.55
C LEU A 61 -0.18 8.79 4.33
N LEU A 62 -0.81 9.20 5.43
CA LEU A 62 -1.73 8.33 6.18
C LEU A 62 -2.93 7.92 5.30
N ARG A 63 -3.56 8.87 4.59
CA ARG A 63 -4.65 8.57 3.66
C ARG A 63 -4.20 7.61 2.54
N ILE A 64 -3.00 7.80 2.01
CA ILE A 64 -2.42 6.87 1.03
C ILE A 64 -2.30 5.47 1.62
N GLN A 65 -1.83 5.32 2.85
CA GLN A 65 -1.72 4.02 3.53
C GLN A 65 -3.10 3.35 3.73
N GLU A 66 -4.12 4.11 4.10
CA GLU A 66 -5.50 3.62 4.23
C GLU A 66 -6.05 3.13 2.89
N ASN A 67 -5.79 3.87 1.81
CA ASN A 67 -6.21 3.50 0.45
C ASN A 67 -5.46 2.27 -0.06
N ILE A 68 -4.17 2.14 0.23
CA ILE A 68 -3.38 0.93 -0.08
C ILE A 68 -3.97 -0.28 0.67
N PHE A 69 -4.27 -0.14 1.96
CA PHE A 69 -4.89 -1.22 2.74
C PHE A 69 -6.26 -1.64 2.20
N THR A 70 -7.02 -0.67 1.67
CA THR A 70 -8.26 -0.95 0.93
C THR A 70 -7.99 -1.76 -0.34
N ALA A 71 -7.00 -1.36 -1.15
CA ALA A 71 -6.61 -2.08 -2.36
C ALA A 71 -6.14 -3.51 -2.06
N GLU A 72 -5.34 -3.70 -1.01
CA GLU A 72 -4.91 -5.03 -0.53
C GLU A 72 -6.12 -5.92 -0.20
N SER A 73 -7.09 -5.38 0.52
CA SER A 73 -8.31 -6.09 0.90
C SER A 73 -9.13 -6.52 -0.32
N LEU A 74 -9.24 -5.65 -1.33
CA LEU A 74 -9.91 -5.96 -2.60
C LEU A 74 -9.16 -7.02 -3.40
N LEU A 75 -7.84 -6.95 -3.47
CA LEU A 75 -7.01 -7.96 -4.14
C LEU A 75 -7.01 -9.30 -3.41
N ALA A 76 -7.04 -9.29 -2.08
CA ALA A 76 -7.14 -10.50 -1.28
C ALA A 76 -8.51 -11.17 -1.37
N THR A 77 -9.51 -10.48 -1.92
CA THR A 77 -10.87 -10.97 -2.04
C THR A 77 -11.08 -11.80 -3.30
N GLU A 78 -11.84 -12.87 -3.18
CA GLU A 78 -12.21 -13.72 -4.31
C GLU A 78 -13.32 -13.05 -5.13
N PRO A 79 -13.18 -12.91 -6.47
CA PRO A 79 -14.08 -12.07 -7.29
C PRO A 79 -15.54 -12.51 -7.28
N ASP A 80 -15.79 -13.82 -7.17
CA ASP A 80 -17.11 -14.43 -7.39
C ASP A 80 -17.78 -14.91 -6.09
N LYS A 81 -17.24 -14.53 -4.92
CA LYS A 81 -17.82 -14.92 -3.63
C LYS A 81 -18.50 -13.76 -2.94
N GLU A 82 -19.73 -13.99 -2.53
CA GLU A 82 -20.42 -13.12 -1.58
C GLU A 82 -19.66 -13.10 -0.25
N ILE A 83 -19.18 -11.93 0.12
CA ILE A 83 -18.53 -11.71 1.40
C ILE A 83 -19.57 -11.12 2.35
N SER A 84 -19.69 -11.70 3.53
CA SER A 84 -20.66 -11.28 4.56
C SER A 84 -20.40 -9.87 5.14
N ARG A 85 -19.28 -9.23 4.76
CA ARG A 85 -18.92 -7.87 5.18
C ARG A 85 -18.76 -6.97 3.97
N SER A 86 -19.31 -5.74 4.06
CA SER A 86 -18.98 -4.68 3.11
C SER A 86 -17.49 -4.33 3.25
N LEU A 87 -16.75 -4.45 2.16
CA LEU A 87 -15.38 -3.97 2.09
C LEU A 87 -15.38 -2.48 1.74
N PRO A 88 -14.39 -1.71 2.21
CA PRO A 88 -14.17 -0.37 1.73
C PRO A 88 -13.87 -0.40 0.22
N THR A 89 -14.18 0.67 -0.48
CA THR A 89 -13.96 0.82 -1.92
C THR A 89 -13.05 2.02 -2.18
N LEU A 90 -12.30 1.96 -3.26
CA LEU A 90 -11.57 3.10 -3.79
C LEU A 90 -12.48 3.86 -4.76
N SER A 91 -12.33 5.16 -4.81
CA SER A 91 -13.13 6.07 -5.64
C SER A 91 -12.24 6.93 -6.53
N GLU A 92 -12.82 7.52 -7.58
CA GLU A 92 -12.13 8.53 -8.39
C GLU A 92 -11.74 9.77 -7.57
N GLU A 93 -12.46 10.08 -6.51
CA GLU A 93 -12.13 11.18 -5.58
C GLU A 93 -10.81 10.95 -4.86
N ASP A 94 -10.46 9.71 -4.54
CA ASP A 94 -9.16 9.38 -3.94
C ASP A 94 -8.02 9.69 -4.90
N VAL A 95 -8.20 9.42 -6.19
CA VAL A 95 -7.23 9.76 -7.25
C VAL A 95 -7.17 11.28 -7.42
N HIS A 96 -8.32 11.95 -7.53
CA HIS A 96 -8.38 13.39 -7.71
C HIS A 96 -7.71 14.16 -6.55
N THR A 97 -7.87 13.68 -5.33
CA THR A 97 -7.19 14.26 -4.16
C THR A 97 -5.67 14.21 -4.32
N LEU A 98 -5.11 13.09 -4.80
CA LEU A 98 -3.66 12.98 -5.03
C LEU A 98 -3.19 13.89 -6.17
N GLU A 99 -3.97 14.07 -7.21
CA GLU A 99 -3.68 15.00 -8.31
C GLU A 99 -3.60 16.44 -7.80
N LEU A 100 -4.54 16.86 -6.95
CA LEU A 100 -4.53 18.20 -6.33
C LEU A 100 -3.29 18.42 -5.44
N GLU A 101 -2.88 17.42 -4.66
CA GLU A 101 -1.66 17.50 -3.84
C GLU A 101 -0.40 17.63 -4.73
N ILE A 102 -0.35 16.93 -5.85
CA ILE A 102 0.77 17.03 -6.82
C ILE A 102 0.79 18.42 -7.45
N ASP A 103 -0.36 18.94 -7.84
CA ASP A 103 -0.47 20.25 -8.47
C ASP A 103 -0.06 21.37 -7.51
N ASP A 104 -0.45 21.28 -6.24
CA ASP A 104 -0.03 22.24 -5.22
C ASP A 104 1.49 22.20 -5.01
N MET A 105 2.08 21.00 -4.85
CA MET A 105 3.54 20.87 -4.75
C MET A 105 4.27 21.47 -5.96
N ASN A 106 3.76 21.24 -7.17
CA ASN A 106 4.38 21.75 -8.40
C ASN A 106 4.39 23.28 -8.49
N GLN A 107 3.45 23.98 -7.84
CA GLN A 107 3.46 25.45 -7.82
C GLN A 107 4.66 26.03 -7.02
N HIS A 108 5.21 25.22 -6.11
CA HIS A 108 6.26 25.67 -5.19
C HIS A 108 7.64 25.09 -5.54
N LEU A 109 7.71 24.17 -6.49
CA LEU A 109 8.95 23.52 -6.89
C LEU A 109 9.53 24.15 -8.16
N PRO A 110 10.86 24.26 -8.29
CA PRO A 110 11.50 24.68 -9.52
C PRO A 110 11.29 23.63 -10.62
N PRO A 111 11.22 24.05 -11.89
CA PRO A 111 11.06 23.10 -13.00
C PRO A 111 12.25 22.16 -13.09
N LEU A 112 11.98 20.88 -13.32
CA LEU A 112 13.01 19.86 -13.55
C LEU A 112 13.55 19.99 -14.98
N ASN A 113 14.85 20.25 -15.11
CA ASN A 113 15.54 20.36 -16.39
C ASN A 113 16.41 19.13 -16.73
N SER A 114 16.50 18.16 -15.82
CA SER A 114 17.31 16.95 -15.97
C SER A 114 16.77 15.80 -15.11
N PHE A 115 17.20 14.58 -15.42
CA PHE A 115 16.93 13.44 -14.55
C PHE A 115 17.68 13.58 -13.22
N LEU A 116 17.00 13.22 -12.13
CA LEU A 116 17.59 13.18 -10.80
C LEU A 116 18.08 11.77 -10.47
N LEU A 117 19.28 11.68 -9.92
CA LEU A 117 19.74 10.44 -9.28
C LEU A 117 19.09 10.33 -7.89
N PRO A 118 18.56 9.14 -7.55
CA PRO A 118 18.05 8.89 -6.20
C PRO A 118 19.17 9.06 -5.17
N GLY A 119 18.97 9.93 -4.18
CA GLY A 119 19.97 10.16 -3.13
C GLY A 119 20.07 11.61 -2.67
N GLY A 120 21.12 11.91 -1.91
CA GLY A 120 21.44 13.24 -1.40
C GLY A 120 20.82 13.59 -0.05
N HIS A 121 19.69 13.01 0.31
CA HIS A 121 19.05 13.15 1.63
C HIS A 121 18.27 11.88 1.97
N PRO A 122 18.23 11.43 3.24
CA PRO A 122 17.51 10.20 3.62
C PRO A 122 16.04 10.18 3.20
N LEU A 123 15.30 11.27 3.38
CA LEU A 123 13.90 11.36 2.97
C LEU A 123 13.73 11.26 1.45
N VAL A 124 14.62 11.88 0.67
CA VAL A 124 14.62 11.79 -0.80
C VAL A 124 14.89 10.35 -1.24
N SER A 125 15.89 9.71 -0.65
CA SER A 125 16.22 8.31 -0.94
C SER A 125 15.03 7.38 -0.63
N LEU A 126 14.40 7.56 0.52
CA LEU A 126 13.26 6.75 0.94
C LEU A 126 12.02 7.00 0.05
N SER A 127 11.77 8.25 -0.34
CA SER A 127 10.70 8.58 -1.30
C SER A 127 10.92 7.89 -2.65
N HIS A 128 12.16 7.79 -3.12
CA HIS A 128 12.48 7.03 -4.32
C HIS A 128 12.28 5.52 -4.15
N VAL A 129 12.54 4.95 -2.97
CA VAL A 129 12.22 3.55 -2.66
C VAL A 129 10.70 3.34 -2.75
N CYS A 130 9.90 4.16 -2.08
CA CYS A 130 8.43 4.11 -2.18
C CYS A 130 7.95 4.19 -3.63
N ARG A 131 8.48 5.15 -4.40
CA ARG A 131 8.14 5.33 -5.83
C ARG A 131 8.44 4.08 -6.65
N THR A 132 9.58 3.43 -6.46
CA THR A 132 9.96 2.24 -7.24
C THR A 132 9.17 1.01 -6.86
N ILE A 133 8.83 0.84 -5.58
CA ILE A 133 7.95 -0.23 -5.10
C ILE A 133 6.53 0.00 -5.62
N CYS A 134 6.02 1.24 -5.57
CA CYS A 134 4.71 1.60 -6.14
C CYS A 134 4.62 1.21 -7.63
N ARG A 135 5.65 1.54 -8.42
CA ARG A 135 5.71 1.13 -9.83
C ARG A 135 5.80 -0.38 -10.04
N ARG A 136 6.37 -1.13 -9.10
CA ARG A 136 6.36 -2.59 -9.14
C ARG A 136 4.97 -3.14 -8.79
N SER A 137 4.30 -2.56 -7.80
CA SER A 137 2.96 -2.96 -7.38
C SER A 137 1.90 -2.70 -8.46
N GLU A 138 2.06 -1.62 -9.21
CA GLU A 138 1.15 -1.24 -10.32
C GLU A 138 1.18 -2.28 -11.45
N ARG A 139 2.33 -2.86 -11.75
CA ARG A 139 2.49 -3.90 -12.78
C ARG A 139 1.94 -5.24 -12.34
#